data_0196ef84234a5a8a83f1ba414152b6c9
#
_entry.id   0196ef84234a5a8a83f1ba414152b6c9
#
_cell.length_a   1.000
_cell.length_b   1.000
_cell.length_c   1.000
_cell.angle_alpha   90.00
_cell.angle_beta   90.00
_cell.angle_gamma   90.00
#
_symmetry.space_group_name_H-M   'P 1'
#
loop_
_entity.id
_entity.type
_entity.pdbx_description
1 polymer ?
#
loop_
_entity_poly.entity_id
_entity_poly.type
_entity_poly.pdbx_seq_one_letter_code
_entity_poly.pdbx_strand_id
1 'polypeptide(L)'
;MRRAAAMLMMAALSLAATGAHARAGETYTINQTFGDIAFKVGHLGLFSSSGTFRQFSGQITIDEAHPENTRVAVVIETGSVTMAWQNAAAMLRSPPYFDVARYPDARFTSTRVVPEGPDRYEVDGLLALRGVTQPLVLHAALVGKHPGARPGEEIADFVVTGALHRSRFGMTADATFVSDRVDLRIDARVRLDALARAD
;
A
#
# COMPACT_ATOMS: atom_id res chain seq x y z
N MET A 1 -62.76 -57.51 3.46
CA MET A 1 -62.11 -57.24 4.78
C MET A 1 -60.60 -57.22 4.53
N ARG A 2 -59.96 -56.15 4.93
CA ARG A 2 -58.56 -55.85 5.17
C ARG A 2 -58.16 -54.55 4.45
N ARG A 3 -58.16 -53.54 5.25
CA ARG A 3 -57.70 -52.17 4.93
C ARG A 3 -56.16 -52.19 4.96
N ALA A 4 -55.46 -51.79 3.89
CA ALA A 4 -54.06 -51.49 3.89
C ALA A 4 -53.87 -49.98 3.92
N ALA A 5 -53.32 -49.49 5.03
CA ALA A 5 -52.95 -48.09 5.21
C ALA A 5 -51.67 -47.80 4.44
N ALA A 6 -51.72 -46.86 3.53
CA ALA A 6 -50.52 -46.30 2.86
C ALA A 6 -49.92 -45.24 3.75
N MET A 7 -48.71 -45.51 4.24
CA MET A 7 -47.91 -44.56 5.02
C MET A 7 -47.06 -43.73 4.08
N LEU A 8 -47.44 -42.44 3.92
CA LEU A 8 -46.72 -41.47 3.11
C LEU A 8 -45.53 -40.97 3.92
N MET A 9 -44.32 -41.37 3.55
CA MET A 9 -43.07 -40.94 4.16
C MET A 9 -42.61 -39.67 3.44
N MET A 10 -42.86 -38.51 4.04
CA MET A 10 -42.37 -37.22 3.58
C MET A 10 -40.89 -37.12 3.97
N ALA A 11 -39.98 -37.30 3.02
CA ALA A 11 -38.56 -36.99 3.19
C ALA A 11 -38.39 -35.49 3.07
N ALA A 12 -38.18 -34.80 4.19
CA ALA A 12 -37.76 -33.43 4.22
C ALA A 12 -36.30 -33.32 3.79
N LEU A 13 -36.08 -32.88 2.56
CA LEU A 13 -34.76 -32.55 2.04
C LEU A 13 -34.33 -31.22 2.65
N SER A 14 -33.60 -31.25 3.77
CA SER A 14 -32.95 -30.10 4.35
C SER A 14 -31.78 -29.69 3.46
N LEU A 15 -32.01 -28.64 2.63
CA LEU A 15 -30.99 -27.96 1.88
C LEU A 15 -30.13 -27.22 2.90
N ALA A 16 -29.01 -27.83 3.34
CA ALA A 16 -27.98 -27.10 4.07
C ALA A 16 -27.35 -26.10 3.10
N ALA A 17 -27.78 -24.85 3.21
CA ALA A 17 -27.08 -23.74 2.58
C ALA A 17 -25.72 -23.62 3.29
N THR A 18 -24.68 -24.22 2.71
CA THR A 18 -23.30 -23.93 3.03
C THR A 18 -23.06 -22.49 2.62
N GLY A 19 -23.26 -21.57 3.56
CA GLY A 19 -22.85 -20.18 3.40
C GLY A 19 -21.34 -20.20 3.15
N ALA A 20 -20.95 -19.87 1.93
CA ALA A 20 -19.58 -19.52 1.64
C ALA A 20 -19.26 -18.30 2.50
N HIS A 21 -18.56 -18.51 3.61
CA HIS A 21 -17.99 -17.42 4.36
C HIS A 21 -16.91 -16.82 3.45
N ALA A 22 -17.19 -15.63 2.91
CA ALA A 22 -16.18 -14.84 2.24
C ALA A 22 -15.04 -14.66 3.27
N ARG A 23 -13.88 -15.21 2.96
CA ARG A 23 -12.69 -15.08 3.80
C ARG A 23 -12.34 -13.61 3.82
N ALA A 24 -12.40 -12.97 4.99
CA ALA A 24 -11.92 -11.62 5.16
C ALA A 24 -10.44 -11.60 4.78
N GLY A 25 -10.01 -10.60 4.01
CA GLY A 25 -8.62 -10.46 3.60
C GLY A 25 -7.69 -10.41 4.81
N GLU A 26 -6.51 -10.98 4.68
CA GLU A 26 -5.51 -10.97 5.74
C GLU A 26 -4.85 -9.60 5.86
N THR A 27 -4.68 -9.12 7.10
CA THR A 27 -4.09 -7.79 7.36
C THR A 27 -2.66 -7.93 7.84
N TYR A 28 -1.75 -7.23 7.17
CA TYR A 28 -0.32 -7.22 7.44
C TYR A 28 0.14 -5.83 7.84
N THR A 29 1.15 -5.76 8.72
CA THR A 29 1.79 -4.51 9.12
C THR A 29 2.96 -4.21 8.19
N ILE A 30 3.05 -2.97 7.74
CA ILE A 30 4.17 -2.42 6.97
C ILE A 30 4.88 -1.37 7.82
N ASN A 31 6.20 -1.43 7.90
CA ASN A 31 7.03 -0.42 8.55
C ASN A 31 8.46 -0.42 7.98
N GLN A 32 9.31 0.46 8.47
CA GLN A 32 10.70 0.62 8.02
C GLN A 32 11.58 -0.64 8.17
N THR A 33 11.16 -1.64 8.92
CA THR A 33 11.85 -2.94 9.01
C THR A 33 11.60 -3.78 7.76
N PHE A 34 10.49 -3.52 7.09
CA PHE A 34 9.99 -4.30 5.97
C PHE A 34 9.89 -3.48 4.67
N GLY A 35 10.53 -2.33 4.59
CA GLY A 35 10.50 -1.54 3.37
C GLY A 35 11.23 -0.21 3.46
N ASP A 36 11.36 0.41 2.29
CA ASP A 36 11.92 1.75 2.10
C ASP A 36 10.97 2.59 1.27
N ILE A 37 10.80 3.87 1.63
CA ILE A 37 10.06 4.85 0.84
C ILE A 37 11.05 5.89 0.34
N ALA A 38 11.38 5.82 -0.95
CA ALA A 38 12.30 6.72 -1.62
C ALA A 38 11.58 7.64 -2.61
N PHE A 39 12.16 8.80 -2.82
CA PHE A 39 11.73 9.73 -3.87
C PHE A 39 12.93 10.26 -4.64
N LYS A 40 12.67 10.69 -5.88
CA LYS A 40 13.66 11.31 -6.77
C LYS A 40 13.07 12.55 -7.43
N VAL A 41 13.84 13.62 -7.45
CA VAL A 41 13.45 14.89 -8.08
C VAL A 41 14.55 15.37 -9.02
N GLY A 42 14.17 15.86 -10.20
CA GLY A 42 15.09 16.39 -11.20
C GLY A 42 15.48 17.86 -10.92
N HIS A 43 16.67 18.24 -11.37
CA HIS A 43 17.18 19.61 -11.34
C HIS A 43 17.63 20.03 -12.72
N LEU A 44 17.03 21.08 -13.28
CA LEU A 44 17.35 21.65 -14.60
C LEU A 44 17.39 20.62 -15.75
N GLY A 45 16.75 19.46 -15.57
CA GLY A 45 16.79 18.37 -16.56
C GLY A 45 18.13 17.64 -16.69
N LEU A 46 19.16 17.99 -15.91
CA LEU A 46 20.51 17.46 -16.00
C LEU A 46 20.90 16.56 -14.82
N PHE A 47 20.43 16.90 -13.64
CA PHE A 47 20.78 16.21 -12.39
C PHE A 47 19.53 15.76 -11.67
N SER A 48 19.70 14.90 -10.67
CA SER A 48 18.63 14.52 -9.78
C SER A 48 19.13 14.36 -8.36
N SER A 49 18.26 14.61 -7.40
CA SER A 49 18.45 14.30 -5.99
C SER A 49 17.49 13.23 -5.56
N SER A 50 17.92 12.38 -4.64
CA SER A 50 17.09 11.35 -4.05
C SER A 50 17.08 11.50 -2.53
N GLY A 51 15.96 11.17 -1.94
CA GLY A 51 15.81 11.11 -0.50
C GLY A 51 14.95 9.91 -0.09
N THR A 52 14.98 9.59 1.19
CA THR A 52 14.17 8.52 1.78
C THR A 52 13.49 8.99 3.05
N PHE A 53 12.33 8.44 3.35
CA PHE A 53 11.68 8.57 4.65
C PHE A 53 12.05 7.37 5.51
N ARG A 54 12.56 7.65 6.71
CA ARG A 54 13.07 6.61 7.64
C ARG A 54 12.04 6.09 8.62
N GLN A 55 10.91 6.79 8.77
CA GLN A 55 9.85 6.40 9.70
C GLN A 55 8.51 6.43 8.99
N PHE A 56 7.92 5.27 8.90
CA PHE A 56 6.58 5.06 8.38
C PHE A 56 5.96 3.81 9.00
N SER A 57 4.66 3.76 9.01
CA SER A 57 3.90 2.60 9.44
C SER A 57 2.62 2.48 8.62
N GLY A 58 2.12 1.28 8.47
CA GLY A 58 0.90 1.07 7.72
C GLY A 58 0.36 -0.34 7.86
N GLN A 59 -0.75 -0.53 7.20
CA GLN A 59 -1.42 -1.82 7.09
C GLN A 59 -1.81 -2.07 5.63
N ILE A 60 -1.69 -3.32 5.23
CA ILE A 60 -2.22 -3.82 3.98
C ILE A 60 -3.13 -5.00 4.30
N THR A 61 -4.38 -4.95 3.83
CA THR A 61 -5.30 -6.09 3.85
C THR A 61 -5.34 -6.66 2.45
N ILE A 62 -4.86 -7.89 2.28
CA ILE A 62 -4.75 -8.56 0.98
C ILE A 62 -5.89 -9.58 0.87
N ASP A 63 -6.63 -9.52 -0.22
CA ASP A 63 -7.58 -10.55 -0.63
C ASP A 63 -7.07 -11.16 -1.94
N GLU A 64 -6.44 -12.34 -1.87
CA GLU A 64 -5.86 -13.00 -3.05
C GLU A 64 -6.93 -13.46 -4.04
N ALA A 65 -8.14 -13.79 -3.55
CA ALA A 65 -9.24 -14.23 -4.39
C ALA A 65 -9.93 -13.06 -5.09
N HIS A 66 -9.95 -11.89 -4.43
CA HIS A 66 -10.60 -10.67 -4.90
C HIS A 66 -9.64 -9.47 -4.69
N PRO A 67 -8.61 -9.30 -5.55
CA PRO A 67 -7.60 -8.25 -5.38
C PRO A 67 -8.19 -6.83 -5.28
N GLU A 68 -9.36 -6.60 -5.84
CA GLU A 68 -10.12 -5.34 -5.73
C GLU A 68 -10.55 -5.00 -4.30
N ASN A 69 -10.60 -5.99 -3.42
CA ASN A 69 -10.87 -5.81 -1.99
C ASN A 69 -9.62 -5.46 -1.18
N THR A 70 -8.43 -5.56 -1.78
CA THR A 70 -7.18 -5.18 -1.12
C THR A 70 -7.23 -3.71 -0.70
N ARG A 71 -6.75 -3.45 0.52
CA ARG A 71 -6.70 -2.09 1.10
C ARG A 71 -5.30 -1.81 1.62
N VAL A 72 -4.83 -0.60 1.38
CA VAL A 72 -3.52 -0.12 1.82
C VAL A 72 -3.70 1.21 2.55
N ALA A 73 -3.16 1.31 3.76
CA ALA A 73 -3.11 2.56 4.50
C ALA A 73 -1.72 2.73 5.10
N VAL A 74 -1.07 3.85 4.80
CA VAL A 74 0.30 4.16 5.25
C VAL A 74 0.37 5.57 5.81
N VAL A 75 1.05 5.72 6.93
CA VAL A 75 1.42 7.00 7.54
C VAL A 75 2.93 7.14 7.49
N ILE A 76 3.41 8.28 7.02
CA ILE A 76 4.83 8.59 6.84
C ILE A 76 5.14 9.81 7.67
N GLU A 77 6.11 9.72 8.59
CA GLU A 77 6.61 10.88 9.32
C GLU A 77 7.45 11.75 8.38
N THR A 78 6.94 12.93 8.00
CA THR A 78 7.61 13.82 7.06
C THR A 78 8.94 14.34 7.59
N GLY A 79 9.08 14.47 8.92
CA GLY A 79 10.31 14.85 9.59
C GLY A 79 11.43 13.81 9.49
N SER A 80 11.10 12.56 9.18
CA SER A 80 12.06 11.45 9.02
C SER A 80 12.82 11.49 7.69
N VAL A 81 12.57 12.48 6.84
CA VAL A 81 13.24 12.64 5.55
C VAL A 81 14.75 12.72 5.71
N THR A 82 15.46 11.94 4.89
CA THR A 82 16.92 11.96 4.78
C THR A 82 17.35 12.14 3.33
N MET A 83 18.49 12.77 3.12
CA MET A 83 19.14 12.96 1.84
C MET A 83 20.65 12.76 2.02
N ALA A 84 21.37 12.59 0.91
CA ALA A 84 22.83 12.49 0.93
C ALA A 84 23.51 13.67 1.63
N TRP A 85 22.92 14.87 1.57
CA TRP A 85 23.45 16.08 2.20
C TRP A 85 22.56 16.49 3.36
N GLN A 86 23.14 16.62 4.55
CA GLN A 86 22.41 16.98 5.78
C GLN A 86 21.63 18.29 5.66
N ASN A 87 22.23 19.30 5.01
CA ASN A 87 21.58 20.60 4.81
C ASN A 87 20.33 20.49 3.93
N ALA A 88 20.32 19.60 2.93
CA ALA A 88 19.15 19.37 2.09
C ALA A 88 17.99 18.75 2.88
N ALA A 89 18.27 17.82 3.77
CA ALA A 89 17.24 17.24 4.65
C ALA A 89 16.64 18.29 5.60
N ALA A 90 17.47 19.20 6.16
CA ALA A 90 17.01 20.30 6.99
C ALA A 90 16.13 21.28 6.18
N MET A 91 16.53 21.59 4.95
CA MET A 91 15.77 22.42 4.04
C MET A 91 14.40 21.80 3.72
N LEU A 92 14.35 20.51 3.42
CA LEU A 92 13.08 19.82 3.14
C LEU A 92 12.10 19.83 4.31
N ARG A 93 12.59 19.87 5.56
CA ARG A 93 11.73 19.98 6.76
C ARG A 93 11.13 21.36 6.95
N SER A 94 11.68 22.39 6.30
CA SER A 94 11.29 23.81 6.50
C SER A 94 9.94 24.15 5.84
N PRO A 95 9.34 25.31 6.20
CA PRO A 95 8.02 25.74 5.72
C PRO A 95 7.83 25.79 4.19
N PRO A 96 8.82 26.17 3.35
CA PRO A 96 8.67 26.16 1.90
C PRO A 96 8.49 24.76 1.29
N TYR A 97 8.85 23.70 2.04
CA TYR A 97 8.79 22.30 1.60
C TYR A 97 7.78 21.52 2.43
N PHE A 98 8.20 20.53 3.24
CA PHE A 98 7.26 19.69 4.00
C PHE A 98 6.58 20.41 5.16
N ASP A 99 7.20 21.48 5.70
CA ASP A 99 6.68 22.24 6.86
C ASP A 99 6.30 21.29 8.02
N VAL A 100 7.28 20.49 8.42
CA VAL A 100 7.06 19.36 9.33
C VAL A 100 6.53 19.77 10.71
N ALA A 101 6.79 21.02 11.13
CA ALA A 101 6.26 21.54 12.39
C ALA A 101 4.72 21.67 12.34
N ARG A 102 4.16 21.94 11.17
CA ARG A 102 2.72 22.07 10.96
C ARG A 102 2.09 20.80 10.43
N TYR A 103 2.83 20.04 9.62
CA TYR A 103 2.36 18.84 8.94
C TYR A 103 3.34 17.68 9.17
N PRO A 104 3.34 17.08 10.39
CA PRO A 104 4.30 16.06 10.75
C PRO A 104 4.15 14.77 9.93
N ASP A 105 2.94 14.52 9.41
CA ASP A 105 2.62 13.29 8.70
C ASP A 105 2.16 13.52 7.26
N ALA A 106 2.52 12.58 6.38
CA ALA A 106 1.82 12.31 5.14
C ALA A 106 1.05 10.99 5.26
N ARG A 107 -0.10 10.87 4.60
CA ARG A 107 -0.99 9.70 4.69
C ARG A 107 -1.44 9.26 3.30
N PHE A 108 -1.24 8.01 2.99
CA PHE A 108 -1.80 7.40 1.79
C PHE A 108 -2.87 6.38 2.18
N THR A 109 -3.99 6.41 1.47
CA THR A 109 -5.07 5.42 1.62
C THR A 109 -5.53 5.01 0.24
N SER A 110 -5.46 3.71 -0.07
CA SER A 110 -5.97 3.18 -1.33
C SER A 110 -7.49 3.28 -1.40
N THR A 111 -8.00 3.56 -2.59
CA THR A 111 -9.42 3.56 -2.91
C THR A 111 -9.80 2.37 -3.77
N ARG A 112 -8.85 1.89 -4.58
CA ARG A 112 -9.05 0.78 -5.51
C ARG A 112 -7.73 0.08 -5.79
N VAL A 113 -7.77 -1.23 -5.99
CA VAL A 113 -6.63 -2.03 -6.48
C VAL A 113 -7.11 -2.84 -7.69
N VAL A 114 -6.38 -2.74 -8.80
CA VAL A 114 -6.71 -3.38 -10.08
C VAL A 114 -5.53 -4.22 -10.54
N PRO A 115 -5.72 -5.51 -10.81
CA PRO A 115 -4.71 -6.32 -11.48
C PRO A 115 -4.43 -5.80 -12.90
N GLU A 116 -3.16 -5.57 -13.24
CA GLU A 116 -2.68 -5.19 -14.59
C GLU A 116 -2.00 -6.35 -15.34
N GLY A 117 -2.17 -7.56 -14.85
CA GLY A 117 -1.56 -8.78 -15.40
C GLY A 117 -0.91 -9.62 -14.30
N PRO A 118 -0.10 -10.61 -14.65
CA PRO A 118 0.59 -11.43 -13.68
C PRO A 118 1.48 -10.56 -12.78
N ASP A 119 1.29 -10.68 -11.46
CA ASP A 119 2.12 -10.04 -10.43
C ASP A 119 2.21 -8.51 -10.52
N ARG A 120 1.25 -7.85 -11.19
CA ARG A 120 1.21 -6.39 -11.34
C ARG A 120 -0.15 -5.85 -10.95
N TYR A 121 -0.14 -4.72 -10.25
CA TYR A 121 -1.35 -4.08 -9.72
C TYR A 121 -1.24 -2.56 -9.85
N GLU A 122 -2.32 -1.93 -10.30
CA GLU A 122 -2.54 -0.50 -10.16
C GLU A 122 -3.24 -0.26 -8.81
N VAL A 123 -2.73 0.68 -8.03
CA VAL A 123 -3.27 1.05 -6.73
C VAL A 123 -3.65 2.53 -6.77
N ASP A 124 -4.93 2.79 -7.00
CA ASP A 124 -5.50 4.13 -6.88
C ASP A 124 -5.66 4.49 -5.40
N GLY A 125 -5.37 5.73 -5.05
CA GLY A 125 -5.52 6.19 -3.68
C GLY A 125 -5.52 7.71 -3.54
N LEU A 126 -5.61 8.12 -2.30
CA LEU A 126 -5.55 9.52 -1.87
C LEU A 126 -4.30 9.72 -1.02
N LEU A 127 -3.47 10.68 -1.43
CA LEU A 127 -2.33 11.15 -0.65
C LEU A 127 -2.68 12.47 0.02
N ALA A 128 -2.69 12.49 1.33
CA ALA A 128 -2.74 13.71 2.13
C ALA A 128 -1.32 14.13 2.50
N LEU A 129 -0.89 15.31 2.05
CA LEU A 129 0.44 15.87 2.27
C LEU A 129 0.32 17.37 2.45
N ARG A 130 0.95 17.93 3.48
CA ARG A 130 0.88 19.38 3.81
C ARG A 130 -0.56 19.90 3.94
N GLY A 131 -1.47 19.10 4.48
CA GLY A 131 -2.88 19.48 4.65
C GLY A 131 -3.70 19.49 3.35
N VAL A 132 -3.12 19.10 2.21
CA VAL A 132 -3.79 18.96 0.91
C VAL A 132 -3.92 17.48 0.57
N THR A 133 -5.10 17.06 0.12
CA THR A 133 -5.35 15.69 -0.34
C THR A 133 -5.49 15.68 -1.86
N GLN A 134 -4.71 14.82 -2.53
CA GLN A 134 -4.72 14.64 -3.98
C GLN A 134 -4.80 13.17 -4.35
N PRO A 135 -5.40 12.83 -5.49
CA PRO A 135 -5.30 11.49 -6.06
C PRO A 135 -3.83 11.14 -6.38
N LEU A 136 -3.47 9.90 -6.12
CA LEU A 136 -2.19 9.32 -6.47
C LEU A 136 -2.41 7.90 -6.98
N VAL A 137 -1.82 7.60 -8.14
CA VAL A 137 -1.78 6.25 -8.71
C VAL A 137 -0.40 5.67 -8.48
N LEU A 138 -0.36 4.46 -7.96
CA LEU A 138 0.85 3.68 -7.74
C LEU A 138 0.76 2.38 -8.54
N HIS A 139 1.90 1.92 -9.07
CA HIS A 139 2.02 0.65 -9.77
C HIS A 139 2.88 -0.29 -8.93
N ALA A 140 2.28 -1.37 -8.45
CA ALA A 140 2.94 -2.37 -7.63
C ALA A 140 3.29 -3.60 -8.48
N ALA A 141 4.51 -4.10 -8.36
CA ALA A 141 4.96 -5.34 -8.97
C ALA A 141 5.47 -6.28 -7.87
N LEU A 142 4.94 -7.50 -7.83
CA LEU A 142 5.51 -8.58 -7.05
C LEU A 142 6.79 -9.05 -7.74
N VAL A 143 7.93 -8.90 -7.08
CA VAL A 143 9.24 -9.20 -7.67
C VAL A 143 9.87 -10.47 -7.11
N GLY A 144 9.29 -11.02 -6.04
CA GLY A 144 9.75 -12.28 -5.46
C GLY A 144 8.82 -12.80 -4.38
N LYS A 145 8.80 -14.13 -4.24
CA LYS A 145 8.22 -14.85 -3.11
C LYS A 145 9.25 -15.84 -2.60
N HIS A 146 9.43 -15.91 -1.29
CA HIS A 146 10.37 -16.84 -0.68
C HIS A 146 9.90 -17.27 0.73
N PRO A 147 10.37 -18.41 1.24
CA PRO A 147 10.02 -18.87 2.57
C PRO A 147 10.44 -17.87 3.65
N GLY A 148 9.59 -17.65 4.63
CA GLY A 148 9.94 -16.90 5.82
C GLY A 148 10.74 -17.70 6.84
N ALA A 149 10.97 -17.11 8.01
CA ALA A 149 11.76 -17.73 9.08
C ALA A 149 10.98 -18.85 9.82
N ARG A 150 9.66 -18.85 9.74
CA ARG A 150 8.79 -19.82 10.41
C ARG A 150 8.27 -20.84 9.39
N PRO A 151 8.05 -22.11 9.81
CA PRO A 151 7.38 -23.08 8.94
C PRO A 151 6.02 -22.56 8.47
N GLY A 152 5.81 -22.56 7.15
CA GLY A 152 4.57 -22.10 6.54
C GLY A 152 4.45 -20.58 6.34
N GLU A 153 5.43 -19.80 6.77
CA GLU A 153 5.52 -18.38 6.48
C GLU A 153 6.04 -18.16 5.04
N GLU A 154 5.41 -17.27 4.31
CA GLU A 154 5.86 -16.82 2.98
C GLU A 154 6.12 -15.31 3.04
N ILE A 155 7.15 -14.87 2.38
CA ILE A 155 7.50 -13.45 2.22
C ILE A 155 7.30 -13.07 0.77
N ALA A 156 6.56 -11.98 0.53
CA ALA A 156 6.35 -11.38 -0.77
C ALA A 156 7.06 -10.03 -0.84
N ASP A 157 7.95 -9.86 -1.82
CA ASP A 157 8.64 -8.61 -2.08
C ASP A 157 7.96 -7.86 -3.22
N PHE A 158 7.62 -6.60 -2.97
CA PHE A 158 7.01 -5.71 -3.95
C PHE A 158 7.91 -4.52 -4.23
N VAL A 159 7.94 -4.11 -5.49
CA VAL A 159 8.44 -2.81 -5.93
C VAL A 159 7.24 -1.98 -6.36
N VAL A 160 7.06 -0.83 -5.71
CA VAL A 160 5.95 0.08 -6.02
C VAL A 160 6.53 1.39 -6.56
N THR A 161 6.00 1.85 -7.67
CA THR A 161 6.41 3.11 -8.31
C THR A 161 5.23 4.03 -8.52
N GLY A 162 5.49 5.32 -8.60
CA GLY A 162 4.50 6.34 -8.89
C GLY A 162 5.14 7.69 -9.10
N ALA A 163 4.33 8.70 -9.31
CA ALA A 163 4.82 10.08 -9.39
C ALA A 163 3.77 11.05 -8.88
N LEU A 164 4.21 12.13 -8.29
CA LEU A 164 3.37 13.24 -7.88
C LEU A 164 3.91 14.57 -8.40
N HIS A 165 3.07 15.60 -8.38
CA HIS A 165 3.43 16.99 -8.63
C HIS A 165 3.47 17.74 -7.31
N ARG A 166 4.67 18.18 -6.88
CA ARG A 166 4.87 18.84 -5.58
C ARG A 166 4.11 20.15 -5.44
N SER A 167 3.90 20.86 -6.55
CA SER A 167 3.13 22.10 -6.58
C SER A 167 1.68 21.91 -6.15
N ARG A 168 1.08 20.75 -6.45
CA ARG A 168 -0.30 20.41 -6.03
C ARG A 168 -0.47 20.30 -4.52
N PHE A 169 0.63 20.20 -3.79
CA PHE A 169 0.67 20.19 -2.32
C PHE A 169 1.22 21.52 -1.75
N GLY A 170 1.31 22.56 -2.58
CA GLY A 170 1.80 23.87 -2.18
C GLY A 170 3.32 23.94 -1.99
N MET A 171 4.09 22.97 -2.47
CA MET A 171 5.56 23.01 -2.47
C MET A 171 6.07 23.64 -3.77
N THR A 172 6.11 24.96 -3.81
CA THR A 172 6.47 25.74 -5.01
C THR A 172 7.87 26.37 -4.93
N ALA A 173 8.59 26.20 -3.81
CA ALA A 173 9.94 26.71 -3.67
C ALA A 173 10.86 26.15 -4.78
N ASP A 174 11.80 27.00 -5.23
CA ASP A 174 12.82 26.65 -6.24
C ASP A 174 12.26 26.08 -7.57
N ALA A 175 11.03 26.47 -7.95
CA ALA A 175 10.35 25.97 -9.14
C ALA A 175 11.12 26.17 -10.45
N THR A 176 12.02 27.16 -10.50
CA THR A 176 12.89 27.40 -11.67
C THR A 176 13.99 26.34 -11.80
N PHE A 177 14.45 25.77 -10.70
CA PHE A 177 15.60 24.86 -10.67
C PHE A 177 15.24 23.42 -10.36
N VAL A 178 14.11 23.21 -9.66
CA VAL A 178 13.67 21.91 -9.17
C VAL A 178 12.39 21.50 -9.88
N SER A 179 12.39 20.30 -10.46
CA SER A 179 11.23 19.73 -11.15
C SER A 179 9.98 19.71 -10.26
N ASP A 180 8.83 19.99 -10.87
CA ASP A 180 7.54 19.81 -10.22
C ASP A 180 7.21 18.32 -10.02
N ARG A 181 7.62 17.47 -10.98
CA ARG A 181 7.44 16.03 -10.90
C ARG A 181 8.45 15.42 -9.91
N VAL A 182 7.92 14.61 -9.00
CA VAL A 182 8.68 13.82 -8.04
C VAL A 182 8.33 12.35 -8.29
N ASP A 183 9.31 11.54 -8.64
CA ASP A 183 9.15 10.11 -8.82
C ASP A 183 9.28 9.40 -7.47
N LEU A 184 8.41 8.42 -7.24
CA LEU A 184 8.35 7.61 -6.02
C LEU A 184 8.80 6.19 -6.32
N ARG A 185 9.56 5.61 -5.39
CA ARG A 185 9.89 4.19 -5.36
C ARG A 185 9.75 3.68 -3.93
N ILE A 186 9.00 2.61 -3.78
CA ILE A 186 8.77 1.95 -2.51
C ILE A 186 9.17 0.49 -2.70
N ASP A 187 10.13 0.03 -1.93
CA ASP A 187 10.46 -1.38 -1.83
C ASP A 187 9.77 -1.90 -0.56
N ALA A 188 8.79 -2.78 -0.71
CA ALA A 188 7.95 -3.26 0.39
C ALA A 188 8.03 -4.78 0.50
N ARG A 189 8.23 -5.25 1.71
CA ARG A 189 8.21 -6.67 2.06
C ARG A 189 6.99 -6.97 2.90
N VAL A 190 6.17 -7.91 2.46
CA VAL A 190 4.97 -8.35 3.17
C VAL A 190 5.19 -9.80 3.62
N ARG A 191 4.95 -10.04 4.90
CA ARG A 191 5.00 -11.38 5.46
C ARG A 191 3.61 -12.00 5.39
N LEU A 192 3.47 -13.09 4.65
CA LEU A 192 2.23 -13.84 4.51
C LEU A 192 2.29 -15.04 5.47
N ASP A 193 1.45 -15.07 6.48
CA ASP A 193 1.38 -16.21 7.41
C ASP A 193 0.53 -17.33 6.79
N ALA A 194 1.14 -18.47 6.49
CA ALA A 194 0.44 -19.62 5.90
C ALA A 194 -0.52 -20.32 6.88
N LEU A 195 -0.49 -19.97 8.17
CA LEU A 195 -1.38 -20.55 9.17
C LEU A 195 -2.84 -20.16 9.01
N ALA A 196 -3.15 -19.13 8.23
CA ALA A 196 -4.52 -18.78 7.85
C ALA A 196 -5.10 -19.64 6.70
N ARG A 197 -4.29 -20.55 6.12
CA ARG A 197 -4.73 -21.45 5.01
C ARG A 197 -5.28 -22.81 5.47
N ALA A 198 -5.32 -23.08 6.76
CA ALA A 198 -5.59 -24.40 7.30
C ALA A 198 -6.82 -24.47 8.22
N ASP A 199 -7.97 -23.86 7.82
CA ASP A 199 -9.28 -24.16 8.44
C ASP A 199 -10.40 -24.09 7.39
#